data_a3f33ba29f81166d5e7408a62750f4bb
#
_entry.id   a3f33ba29f81166d5e7408a62750f4bb
#
_cell.length_a   1.000
_cell.length_b   1.000
_cell.length_c   1.000
_cell.angle_alpha   90.00
_cell.angle_beta   90.00
_cell.angle_gamma   90.00
#
_symmetry.space_group_name_H-M   'P 1'
#
loop_
_entity.id
_entity.type
_entity.pdbx_description
1 polymer ?
#
loop_
_entity_poly.entity_id
_entity_poly.type
_entity_poly.pdbx_seq_one_letter_code
_entity_poly.pdbx_strand_id
1 'polypeptide(L)'
;MILPVTARDGYSGDIRLLVGVYRSGMVAGVRVLSHRETPGLGDKVELKKSPWILSFDSKTLVKPSLERWAVVKDGGEFDAFTGATVTPRAVVSAVKSALEYAQTHKQDLFELVEEDAS
;
A
#
# COMPACT_ATOMS: atom_id res chain seq x y z
N MET A 1 8.89 8.41 -7.32
CA MET A 1 8.29 7.35 -8.16
C MET A 1 6.91 7.02 -7.65
N ILE A 2 5.94 7.00 -8.54
CA ILE A 2 4.57 6.60 -8.21
C ILE A 2 4.24 5.33 -8.99
N LEU A 3 3.84 4.28 -8.27
CA LEU A 3 3.54 2.98 -8.85
C LEU A 3 2.04 2.69 -8.77
N PRO A 4 1.38 2.44 -9.92
CA PRO A 4 0.03 1.90 -9.88
C PRO A 4 0.06 0.43 -9.47
N VAL A 5 -0.80 0.06 -8.54
CA VAL A 5 -0.84 -1.30 -7.99
C VAL A 5 -2.29 -1.74 -7.86
N THR A 6 -2.54 -3.01 -8.08
CA THR A 6 -3.87 -3.60 -7.89
C THR A 6 -3.81 -4.66 -6.78
N ALA A 7 -4.60 -4.44 -5.73
CA ALA A 7 -4.85 -5.46 -4.72
C ALA A 7 -6.00 -6.33 -5.22
N ARG A 8 -5.71 -7.56 -5.60
CA ARG A 8 -6.70 -8.44 -6.24
C ARG A 8 -7.54 -9.24 -5.24
N ASP A 9 -7.18 -9.19 -3.97
CA ASP A 9 -7.81 -9.99 -2.92
C ASP A 9 -8.73 -9.18 -2.02
N GLY A 10 -9.28 -8.07 -2.53
CA GLY A 10 -10.29 -7.31 -1.81
C GLY A 10 -11.56 -8.12 -1.57
N TYR A 11 -12.33 -7.75 -0.56
CA TYR A 11 -13.55 -8.48 -0.22
C TYR A 11 -14.58 -8.45 -1.34
N SER A 12 -14.74 -7.30 -2.00
CA SER A 12 -15.73 -7.12 -3.07
C SER A 12 -15.08 -6.98 -4.46
N GLY A 13 -13.81 -7.33 -4.59
CA GLY A 13 -13.09 -7.28 -5.86
C GLY A 13 -11.78 -6.52 -5.78
N ASP A 14 -11.30 -6.09 -6.93
CA ASP A 14 -10.00 -5.43 -7.04
C ASP A 14 -10.03 -4.04 -6.41
N ILE A 15 -8.93 -3.69 -5.72
CA ILE A 15 -8.70 -2.37 -5.18
C ILE A 15 -7.50 -1.78 -5.93
N ARG A 16 -7.70 -0.68 -6.63
CA ARG A 16 -6.64 -0.03 -7.40
C ARG A 16 -6.02 1.09 -6.58
N LEU A 17 -4.69 1.10 -6.50
CA LEU A 17 -3.93 1.97 -5.63
C LEU A 17 -2.84 2.71 -6.40
N LEU A 18 -2.44 3.86 -5.86
CA LEU A 18 -1.16 4.49 -6.20
C LEU A 18 -0.26 4.43 -4.97
N VAL A 19 0.97 3.96 -5.16
CA VAL A 19 1.98 3.91 -4.09
C VAL A 19 3.14 4.81 -4.49
N GLY A 20 3.37 5.86 -3.71
CA GLY A 20 4.51 6.73 -3.88
C GLY A 20 5.70 6.20 -3.09
N VAL A 21 6.86 6.09 -3.73
CA VAL A 21 8.08 5.55 -3.12
C VAL A 21 9.23 6.50 -3.38
N TYR A 22 9.93 6.88 -2.32
CA TYR A 22 11.18 7.63 -2.44
C TYR A 22 12.31 6.71 -2.93
N ARG A 23 13.37 7.30 -3.46
CA ARG A 23 14.57 6.54 -3.89
C ARG A 23 15.13 5.66 -2.76
N SER A 24 14.99 6.10 -1.52
CA SER A 24 15.44 5.34 -0.34
C SER A 24 14.65 4.03 -0.12
N GLY A 25 13.51 3.86 -0.79
CA GLY A 25 12.62 2.73 -0.57
C GLY A 25 11.51 3.03 0.45
N MET A 26 11.48 4.25 0.99
CA MET A 26 10.46 4.66 1.95
C MET A 26 9.17 5.02 1.22
N VAL A 27 8.03 4.64 1.80
CA VAL A 27 6.72 5.02 1.28
C VAL A 27 6.50 6.52 1.46
N ALA A 28 6.25 7.23 0.37
CA ALA A 28 5.86 8.64 0.41
C ALA A 28 4.37 8.78 0.73
N GLY A 29 3.55 7.87 0.23
CA GLY A 29 2.12 7.85 0.48
C GLY A 29 1.43 6.78 -0.34
N VAL A 30 0.22 6.43 0.07
CA VAL A 30 -0.65 5.48 -0.63
C VAL A 30 -2.02 6.10 -0.78
N ARG A 31 -2.62 5.98 -1.96
CA ARG A 31 -3.99 6.44 -2.20
C ARG A 31 -4.75 5.40 -3.00
N VAL A 32 -6.01 5.23 -2.65
CA VAL A 32 -6.91 4.35 -3.38
C VAL A 32 -7.53 5.11 -4.54
N LEU A 33 -7.42 4.55 -5.74
CA LEU A 33 -8.01 5.10 -6.95
C LEU A 33 -9.45 4.62 -7.14
N SER A 34 -9.69 3.33 -6.91
CA SER A 34 -11.01 2.73 -7.07
C SER A 34 -11.12 1.44 -6.26
N HIS A 35 -12.33 1.18 -5.78
CA HIS A 35 -12.66 -0.05 -5.06
C HIS A 35 -14.17 -0.26 -5.10
N ARG A 36 -14.60 -1.45 -4.70
CA ARG A 36 -16.02 -1.81 -4.55
C ARG A 36 -16.32 -2.33 -3.15
N GLU A 37 -15.52 -1.92 -2.16
CA GLU A 37 -15.70 -2.41 -0.81
C GLU A 37 -16.96 -1.86 -0.16
N THR A 38 -17.48 -2.59 0.82
CA THR A 38 -18.77 -2.30 1.46
C THR A 38 -18.75 -0.97 2.21
N PRO A 39 -19.70 -0.05 1.91
CA PRO A 39 -19.82 1.20 2.66
C PRO A 39 -19.95 0.96 4.16
N GLY A 40 -19.21 1.74 4.95
CA GLY A 40 -19.18 1.61 6.41
C GLY A 40 -18.26 0.52 6.92
N LEU A 41 -17.72 -0.33 6.04
CA LEU A 41 -16.81 -1.43 6.41
C LEU A 41 -15.46 -1.28 5.70
N GLY A 42 -15.34 -1.83 4.49
CA GLY A 42 -14.08 -1.80 3.74
C GLY A 42 -13.76 -0.46 3.09
N ASP A 43 -14.68 0.44 2.96
CA ASP A 43 -14.47 1.76 2.37
C ASP A 43 -13.55 2.66 3.21
N LYS A 44 -13.18 2.23 4.42
CA LYS A 44 -12.20 2.92 5.26
C LYS A 44 -10.80 2.96 4.64
N VAL A 45 -10.59 2.31 3.50
CA VAL A 45 -9.36 2.49 2.71
C VAL A 45 -9.27 3.87 2.08
N GLU A 46 -10.41 4.56 1.94
CA GLU A 46 -10.44 5.92 1.42
C GLU A 46 -10.04 6.92 2.51
N LEU A 47 -9.17 7.87 2.14
CA LEU A 47 -8.73 8.91 3.08
C LEU A 47 -9.92 9.73 3.61
N LYS A 48 -10.96 9.93 2.78
CA LYS A 48 -12.17 10.66 3.19
C LYS A 48 -12.94 9.96 4.31
N LYS A 49 -12.80 8.65 4.42
CA LYS A 49 -13.55 7.83 5.39
C LYS A 49 -12.75 7.53 6.65
N SER A 50 -11.42 7.47 6.54
CA SER A 50 -10.56 7.11 7.66
C SER A 50 -9.12 7.51 7.36
N PRO A 51 -8.35 7.92 8.38
CA PRO A 51 -6.92 8.17 8.20
C PRO A 51 -6.08 6.89 8.08
N TRP A 52 -6.70 5.71 8.07
CA TRP A 52 -5.98 4.43 8.04
C TRP A 52 -4.93 4.35 6.93
N ILE A 53 -5.25 4.84 5.73
CA ILE A 53 -4.33 4.77 4.59
C ILE A 53 -3.03 5.54 4.84
N LEU A 54 -3.04 6.49 5.77
CA LEU A 54 -1.84 7.25 6.15
C LEU A 54 -0.87 6.42 6.99
N SER A 55 -1.29 5.26 7.49
CA SER A 55 -0.40 4.40 8.28
C SER A 55 0.77 3.83 7.49
N PHE A 56 0.71 3.89 6.17
CA PHE A 56 1.82 3.46 5.31
C PHE A 56 2.91 4.52 5.17
N ASP A 57 2.62 5.78 5.50
CA ASP A 57 3.57 6.88 5.32
C ASP A 57 4.85 6.61 6.12
N SER A 58 5.98 6.82 5.47
CA SER A 58 7.32 6.65 6.05
C SER A 58 7.69 5.21 6.42
N LYS A 59 6.94 4.21 5.98
CA LYS A 59 7.27 2.80 6.17
C LYS A 59 8.28 2.33 5.11
N THR A 60 9.09 1.34 5.48
CA THR A 60 10.06 0.71 4.58
C THR A 60 9.97 -0.80 4.71
N LEU A 61 10.70 -1.55 3.88
CA LEU A 61 10.74 -3.01 4.00
C LEU A 61 11.56 -3.50 5.20
N VAL A 62 12.24 -2.59 5.91
CA VAL A 62 12.97 -2.91 7.14
C VAL A 62 12.32 -2.34 8.39
N LYS A 63 11.44 -1.35 8.23
CA LYS A 63 10.69 -0.71 9.33
C LYS A 63 9.23 -0.47 8.93
N PRO A 64 8.32 -1.38 9.27
CA PRO A 64 8.53 -2.62 10.00
C PRO A 64 9.29 -3.66 9.19
N SER A 65 9.81 -4.70 9.85
CA SER A 65 10.45 -5.81 9.15
C SER A 65 9.42 -6.51 8.24
N LEU A 66 9.92 -7.26 7.24
CA LEU A 66 9.04 -7.95 6.27
C LEU A 66 7.95 -8.78 6.95
N GLU A 67 8.28 -9.43 8.06
CA GLU A 67 7.34 -10.27 8.81
C GLU A 67 6.17 -9.49 9.40
N ARG A 68 6.38 -8.20 9.64
CA ARG A 68 5.38 -7.33 10.24
C ARG A 68 4.55 -6.55 9.21
N TRP A 69 4.81 -6.76 7.94
CA TRP A 69 4.00 -6.21 6.85
C TRP A 69 2.72 -7.03 6.68
N ALA A 70 1.89 -6.97 7.70
CA ALA A 70 0.61 -7.65 7.78
C ALA A 70 -0.28 -6.89 8.74
N VAL A 71 -1.57 -7.24 8.78
CA VAL A 71 -2.49 -6.67 9.78
C VAL A 71 -2.19 -7.28 11.14
N VAL A 72 -2.55 -6.56 12.21
CA VAL A 72 -2.28 -6.98 13.59
C VAL A 72 -2.78 -8.40 13.87
N LYS A 73 -3.95 -8.76 13.35
CA LYS A 73 -4.51 -10.10 13.51
C LYS A 73 -3.60 -11.21 12.96
N ASP A 74 -2.80 -10.90 11.96
CA ASP A 74 -1.86 -11.82 11.34
C ASP A 74 -0.43 -11.66 11.90
N GLY A 75 -0.29 -10.98 13.03
CA GLY A 75 1.02 -10.74 13.66
C GLY A 75 1.75 -9.51 13.15
N GLY A 76 1.09 -8.67 12.37
CA GLY A 76 1.69 -7.50 11.75
C GLY A 76 1.51 -6.20 12.53
N GLU A 77 1.88 -5.10 11.89
CA GLU A 77 1.87 -3.77 12.49
C GLU A 77 0.66 -2.92 12.08
N PHE A 78 -0.03 -3.28 11.01
CA PHE A 78 -1.11 -2.45 10.47
C PHE A 78 -2.46 -2.83 11.07
N ASP A 79 -3.25 -1.82 11.49
CA ASP A 79 -4.57 -2.06 12.04
C ASP A 79 -5.51 -2.66 10.98
N ALA A 80 -6.49 -3.41 11.43
CA ALA A 80 -7.59 -3.88 10.60
C ALA A 80 -8.82 -3.01 10.85
N PHE A 81 -9.82 -3.15 10.01
CA PHE A 81 -11.09 -2.45 10.20
C PHE A 81 -12.04 -3.34 11.01
N THR A 82 -12.83 -2.74 11.90
CA THR A 82 -13.85 -3.46 12.64
C THR A 82 -14.84 -4.08 11.63
N GLY A 83 -14.96 -5.41 11.69
CA GLY A 83 -15.87 -6.15 10.81
C GLY A 83 -15.41 -6.32 9.38
N ALA A 84 -14.19 -5.89 9.02
CA ALA A 84 -13.71 -5.96 7.64
C ALA A 84 -12.19 -6.15 7.59
N THR A 85 -11.71 -7.34 7.92
CA THR A 85 -10.27 -7.65 7.94
C THR A 85 -9.71 -7.93 6.55
N VAL A 86 -10.51 -8.46 5.62
CA VAL A 86 -10.05 -8.86 4.28
C VAL A 86 -9.53 -7.66 3.50
N THR A 87 -10.22 -6.55 3.53
CA THR A 87 -9.84 -5.34 2.79
C THR A 87 -8.48 -4.77 3.21
N PRO A 88 -8.22 -4.47 4.49
CA PRO A 88 -6.90 -3.97 4.88
C PRO A 88 -5.80 -5.00 4.66
N ARG A 89 -6.08 -6.29 4.83
CA ARG A 89 -5.12 -7.35 4.56
C ARG A 89 -4.68 -7.31 3.09
N ALA A 90 -5.62 -7.16 2.17
CA ALA A 90 -5.33 -7.08 0.74
C ALA A 90 -4.49 -5.85 0.39
N VAL A 91 -4.81 -4.69 0.96
CA VAL A 91 -4.08 -3.44 0.72
C VAL A 91 -2.65 -3.54 1.26
N VAL A 92 -2.47 -4.03 2.49
CA VAL A 92 -1.13 -4.20 3.08
C VAL A 92 -0.26 -5.10 2.22
N SER A 93 -0.82 -6.22 1.76
CA SER A 93 -0.11 -7.16 0.88
C SER A 93 0.30 -6.50 -0.44
N ALA A 94 -0.59 -5.72 -1.05
CA ALA A 94 -0.33 -5.03 -2.31
C ALA A 94 0.76 -3.97 -2.15
N VAL A 95 0.73 -3.18 -1.08
CA VAL A 95 1.76 -2.16 -0.82
C VAL A 95 3.11 -2.82 -0.58
N LYS A 96 3.15 -3.89 0.21
CA LYS A 96 4.37 -4.67 0.43
C LYS A 96 4.97 -5.14 -0.90
N SER A 97 4.15 -5.73 -1.76
CA SER A 97 4.58 -6.22 -3.07
C SER A 97 5.10 -5.08 -3.95
N ALA A 98 4.47 -3.92 -3.90
CA ALA A 98 4.92 -2.74 -4.64
C ALA A 98 6.31 -2.29 -4.18
N LEU A 99 6.57 -2.29 -2.87
CA LEU A 99 7.88 -1.93 -2.33
C LEU A 99 8.95 -2.95 -2.71
N GLU A 100 8.61 -4.23 -2.69
CA GLU A 100 9.53 -5.29 -3.12
C GLU A 100 9.87 -5.14 -4.60
N TYR A 101 8.88 -4.85 -5.44
CA TYR A 101 9.09 -4.58 -6.87
C TYR A 101 9.98 -3.37 -7.08
N ALA A 102 9.69 -2.27 -6.38
CA ALA A 102 10.48 -1.05 -6.48
C ALA A 102 11.94 -1.26 -6.08
N GLN A 103 12.17 -2.05 -5.03
CA GLN A 103 13.53 -2.36 -4.57
C GLN A 103 14.28 -3.19 -5.59
N THR A 104 13.64 -4.21 -6.18
CA THR A 104 14.25 -5.09 -7.16
C THR A 104 14.60 -4.34 -8.46
N HIS A 105 13.75 -3.38 -8.85
CA HIS A 105 13.90 -2.62 -10.10
C HIS A 105 14.34 -1.18 -9.87
N LYS A 106 14.87 -0.88 -8.70
CA LYS A 106 15.19 0.47 -8.26
C LYS A 106 16.01 1.26 -9.26
N GLN A 107 17.09 0.67 -9.75
CA GLN A 107 17.99 1.35 -10.66
C GLN A 107 17.26 1.74 -11.96
N ASP A 108 16.56 0.80 -12.56
CA ASP A 108 15.86 1.02 -13.82
C ASP A 108 14.77 2.07 -13.69
N LEU A 109 13.96 1.97 -12.63
CA LEU A 109 12.82 2.87 -12.40
C LEU A 109 13.26 4.30 -12.12
N PHE A 110 14.25 4.49 -11.26
CA PHE A 110 14.70 5.84 -10.89
C PHE A 110 15.60 6.46 -11.93
N GLU A 111 16.33 5.68 -12.73
CA GLU A 111 17.07 6.20 -13.87
C GLU A 111 16.14 6.79 -14.93
N LEU A 112 15.03 6.11 -15.23
CA LEU A 112 14.04 6.61 -16.16
C LEU A 112 13.43 7.93 -15.67
N VAL A 113 13.13 8.04 -14.39
CA VAL A 113 12.59 9.27 -13.80
C VAL A 113 13.61 10.41 -13.89
N GLU A 114 14.88 10.14 -13.60
CA GLU A 114 15.94 11.14 -13.70
C GLU A 114 16.17 11.63 -15.11
N GLU A 115 16.13 10.73 -16.11
CA GLU A 115 16.22 11.10 -17.51
C GLU A 115 15.06 12.01 -17.93
N ASP A 116 13.85 11.69 -17.52
CA ASP A 116 12.66 12.50 -17.81
C ASP A 116 12.73 13.86 -17.13
N ALA A 117 13.38 13.95 -15.99
CA ALA A 117 13.52 15.19 -15.22
C ALA A 117 14.61 16.11 -15.76
N SER A 118 15.52 15.58 -16.55
CA SER A 118 16.60 16.35 -17.13
C SER A 118 16.18 16.95 -18.49
#